data_030b134bee2f275ef93969b1cf54a8d9
#
_entry.id   030b134bee2f275ef93969b1cf54a8d9
#
_cell.length_a   1.000
_cell.length_b   1.000
_cell.length_c   1.000
_cell.angle_alpha   90.00
_cell.angle_beta   90.00
_cell.angle_gamma   90.00
#
_symmetry.space_group_name_H-M   'P 1'
#
loop_
_entity.id
_entity.type
_entity.pdbx_description
1 polymer ?
#
loop_
_entity_poly.entity_id
_entity_poly.type
_entity_poly.pdbx_seq_one_letter_code
_entity_poly.pdbx_strand_id
1 'polypeptide(L)'
;YQMAGMKWYGSNCENKASGLPRSILMMMLNDKDTGAPLALMSANLVSCYRTGAIPGVGAKYLAGKDSETVTIIGPGVMGRTCLLAFLSVCPKITTVKVKGRGQRSLHAFEEFVKKECPQIQQVIVCDSMEEAVKDSDIICVTSTAPVKEIDFPYIAEDWVKKGALICLPSAA
;
A
#
# COMPACT_ATOMS: atom_id res chain seq x y z
N TYR A 1 -17.62 16.59 -13.55
CA TYR A 1 -17.04 15.49 -14.32
C TYR A 1 -17.89 15.20 -15.54
N GLN A 2 -17.26 14.75 -16.65
CA GLN A 2 -17.97 14.48 -17.91
C GLN A 2 -18.43 13.04 -18.06
N MET A 3 -18.26 12.20 -17.03
CA MET A 3 -18.67 10.80 -17.02
C MET A 3 -19.37 10.46 -15.71
N ALA A 4 -20.31 9.53 -15.78
CA ALA A 4 -20.91 8.86 -14.64
C ALA A 4 -20.46 7.40 -14.63
N GLY A 5 -20.66 6.72 -13.52
CA GLY A 5 -20.30 5.31 -13.45
C GLY A 5 -20.42 4.74 -12.05
N MET A 6 -20.21 3.45 -11.97
CA MET A 6 -20.18 2.74 -10.70
C MET A 6 -19.02 1.75 -10.64
N LYS A 7 -18.56 1.50 -9.42
CA LYS A 7 -17.61 0.43 -9.12
C LYS A 7 -18.32 -0.64 -8.31
N TRP A 8 -18.29 -1.86 -8.82
CA TRP A 8 -18.77 -3.04 -8.11
C TRP A 8 -17.57 -3.72 -7.41
N TYR A 9 -17.72 -3.99 -6.13
CA TYR A 9 -16.64 -4.51 -5.29
C TYR A 9 -17.09 -5.78 -4.57
N GLY A 10 -16.38 -6.88 -4.80
CA GLY A 10 -16.47 -8.12 -4.04
C GLY A 10 -15.14 -8.41 -3.36
N SER A 11 -15.15 -8.88 -2.11
CA SER A 11 -13.94 -9.28 -1.38
C SER A 11 -14.21 -10.50 -0.51
N ASN A 12 -13.32 -11.50 -0.63
CA ASN A 12 -13.32 -12.68 0.23
C ASN A 12 -11.87 -13.08 0.52
N CYS A 13 -11.54 -13.20 1.81
CA CYS A 13 -10.19 -13.59 2.26
C CYS A 13 -9.80 -15.00 1.80
N GLU A 14 -10.78 -15.89 1.64
CA GLU A 14 -10.58 -17.29 1.25
C GLU A 14 -10.30 -17.49 -0.25
N ASN A 15 -10.55 -16.48 -1.07
CA ASN A 15 -10.27 -16.53 -2.51
C ASN A 15 -8.83 -16.95 -2.83
N LYS A 16 -7.88 -16.60 -1.96
CA LYS A 16 -6.47 -16.97 -2.13
C LYS A 16 -6.24 -18.48 -2.12
N ALA A 17 -7.02 -19.24 -1.35
CA ALA A 17 -6.92 -20.69 -1.30
C ALA A 17 -7.34 -21.32 -2.63
N SER A 18 -8.21 -20.64 -3.38
CA SER A 18 -8.70 -21.06 -4.71
C SER A 18 -7.95 -20.39 -5.88
N GLY A 19 -6.80 -19.73 -5.60
CA GLY A 19 -6.00 -19.08 -6.63
C GLY A 19 -6.60 -17.77 -7.17
N LEU A 20 -7.68 -17.26 -6.57
CA LEU A 20 -8.35 -16.03 -6.97
C LEU A 20 -7.80 -14.82 -6.18
N PRO A 21 -7.85 -13.60 -6.74
CA PRO A 21 -7.58 -12.40 -5.98
C PRO A 21 -8.54 -12.25 -4.78
N ARG A 22 -8.04 -11.75 -3.65
CA ARG A 22 -8.90 -11.43 -2.49
C ARG A 22 -10.07 -10.54 -2.87
N SER A 23 -9.82 -9.55 -3.71
CA SER A 23 -10.83 -8.60 -4.18
C SER A 23 -10.95 -8.68 -5.69
N ILE A 24 -12.18 -8.74 -6.16
CA ILE A 24 -12.53 -8.74 -7.59
C ILE A 24 -13.43 -7.54 -7.81
N LEU A 25 -12.98 -6.63 -8.66
CA LEU A 25 -13.64 -5.35 -8.88
C LEU A 25 -13.95 -5.14 -10.36
N MET A 26 -15.14 -4.65 -10.61
CA MET A 26 -15.59 -4.21 -11.92
C MET A 26 -15.95 -2.72 -11.87
N MET A 27 -15.79 -2.03 -12.98
CA MET A 27 -16.22 -0.64 -13.17
C MET A 27 -17.03 -0.54 -14.44
N MET A 28 -18.17 0.11 -14.36
CA MET A 28 -18.98 0.53 -15.49
C MET A 28 -18.91 2.04 -15.61
N LEU A 29 -18.69 2.53 -16.83
CA LEU A 29 -18.77 3.94 -17.17
C LEU A 29 -19.96 4.19 -18.08
N ASN A 30 -20.63 5.30 -17.86
CA ASN A 30 -21.78 5.74 -18.63
C ASN A 30 -21.55 7.17 -19.13
N ASP A 31 -22.09 7.48 -20.26
CA ASP A 31 -22.29 8.85 -20.71
C ASP A 31 -23.24 9.57 -19.73
N LYS A 32 -22.84 10.75 -19.29
CA LYS A 32 -23.60 11.47 -18.24
C LYS A 32 -24.93 12.06 -18.73
N ASP A 33 -25.04 12.34 -20.03
CA ASP A 33 -26.20 13.03 -20.61
C ASP A 33 -27.25 12.02 -21.09
N THR A 34 -26.81 10.92 -21.68
CA THR A 34 -27.70 9.90 -22.26
C THR A 34 -27.89 8.67 -21.37
N GLY A 35 -27.01 8.45 -20.39
CA GLY A 35 -26.99 7.23 -19.59
C GLY A 35 -26.45 6.00 -20.37
N ALA A 36 -26.05 6.17 -21.62
CA ALA A 36 -25.56 5.07 -22.44
C ALA A 36 -24.30 4.43 -21.82
N PRO A 37 -24.19 3.09 -21.74
CA PRO A 37 -22.99 2.42 -21.27
C PRO A 37 -21.85 2.63 -22.24
N LEU A 38 -20.71 3.13 -21.75
CA LEU A 38 -19.50 3.41 -22.52
C LEU A 38 -18.45 2.31 -22.36
N ALA A 39 -18.32 1.75 -21.15
CA ALA A 39 -17.32 0.73 -20.86
C ALA A 39 -17.70 -0.15 -19.68
N LEU A 40 -17.29 -1.41 -19.74
CA LEU A 40 -17.24 -2.35 -18.61
C LEU A 40 -15.81 -2.89 -18.54
N MET A 41 -15.16 -2.71 -17.39
CA MET A 41 -13.75 -3.05 -17.25
C MET A 41 -13.41 -3.61 -15.86
N SER A 42 -12.29 -4.34 -15.76
CA SER A 42 -11.72 -4.68 -14.45
C SER A 42 -11.22 -3.41 -13.75
N ALA A 43 -11.58 -3.26 -12.48
CA ALA A 43 -11.18 -2.11 -11.66
C ALA A 43 -10.12 -2.45 -10.61
N ASN A 44 -9.54 -3.65 -10.62
CA ASN A 44 -8.56 -4.08 -9.64
C ASN A 44 -7.34 -3.16 -9.62
N LEU A 45 -6.76 -2.89 -10.78
CA LEU A 45 -5.59 -2.03 -10.91
C LEU A 45 -5.88 -0.59 -10.46
N VAL A 46 -6.94 0.01 -11.01
CA VAL A 46 -7.37 1.38 -10.64
C VAL A 46 -7.62 1.48 -9.14
N SER A 47 -8.29 0.48 -8.55
CA SER A 47 -8.57 0.45 -7.11
C SER A 47 -7.29 0.39 -6.27
N CYS A 48 -6.29 -0.37 -6.66
CA CYS A 48 -5.02 -0.45 -5.97
C CYS A 48 -4.27 0.89 -5.99
N TYR A 49 -4.15 1.50 -7.16
CA TYR A 49 -3.44 2.77 -7.31
C TYR A 49 -4.15 3.93 -6.60
N ARG A 50 -5.49 4.05 -6.73
CA ARG A 50 -6.22 5.13 -6.04
C ARG A 50 -6.14 4.99 -4.52
N THR A 51 -6.12 3.75 -4.00
CA THR A 51 -6.00 3.53 -2.55
C THR A 51 -4.58 3.81 -2.08
N GLY A 52 -3.56 3.39 -2.83
CA GLY A 52 -2.17 3.72 -2.52
C GLY A 52 -1.86 5.21 -2.61
N ALA A 53 -2.57 5.97 -3.45
CA ALA A 53 -2.41 7.41 -3.58
C ALA A 53 -2.87 8.19 -2.33
N ILE A 54 -3.83 7.67 -1.55
CA ILE A 54 -4.34 8.35 -0.35
C ILE A 54 -3.23 8.63 0.68
N PRO A 55 -2.45 7.62 1.14
CA PRO A 55 -1.33 7.87 2.04
C PRO A 55 -0.22 8.71 1.38
N GLY A 56 -0.06 8.66 0.06
CA GLY A 56 0.85 9.54 -0.67
C GLY A 56 0.44 11.02 -0.55
N VAL A 57 -0.86 11.32 -0.69
CA VAL A 57 -1.39 12.68 -0.43
C VAL A 57 -1.15 13.08 1.03
N GLY A 58 -1.37 12.17 1.98
CA GLY A 58 -1.05 12.40 3.39
C GLY A 58 0.44 12.76 3.58
N ALA A 59 1.32 11.97 3.00
CA ALA A 59 2.76 12.19 3.10
C ALA A 59 3.22 13.52 2.49
N LYS A 60 2.62 13.95 1.38
CA LYS A 60 2.91 15.26 0.76
C LYS A 60 2.78 16.45 1.73
N TYR A 61 1.86 16.35 2.69
CA TYR A 61 1.57 17.45 3.61
C TYR A 61 2.07 17.21 5.03
N LEU A 62 2.25 15.97 5.45
CA LEU A 62 2.51 15.59 6.84
C LEU A 62 3.88 14.95 7.05
N ALA A 63 4.51 14.37 6.04
CA ALA A 63 5.84 13.80 6.19
C ALA A 63 6.90 14.89 6.34
N GLY A 64 7.96 14.58 7.07
CA GLY A 64 9.13 15.45 7.17
C GLY A 64 9.76 15.69 5.79
N LYS A 65 10.20 16.94 5.51
CA LYS A 65 10.82 17.30 4.23
C LYS A 65 12.12 16.53 3.93
N ASP A 66 12.73 15.99 4.97
CA ASP A 66 13.98 15.25 4.91
C ASP A 66 13.76 13.74 5.16
N SER A 67 12.55 13.24 4.89
CA SER A 67 12.24 11.81 5.00
C SER A 67 13.07 11.01 4.01
N GLU A 68 13.88 10.08 4.52
CA GLU A 68 14.81 9.22 3.75
C GLU A 68 14.44 7.74 3.84
N THR A 69 13.73 7.34 4.90
CA THR A 69 13.40 5.94 5.17
C THR A 69 11.89 5.73 5.27
N VAL A 70 11.38 4.81 4.46
CA VAL A 70 9.99 4.35 4.52
C VAL A 70 9.90 2.88 4.92
N THR A 71 8.99 2.55 5.80
CA THR A 71 8.67 1.17 6.18
C THR A 71 7.34 0.73 5.61
N ILE A 72 7.33 -0.44 4.96
CA ILE A 72 6.14 -1.11 4.45
C ILE A 72 5.89 -2.39 5.26
N ILE A 73 4.83 -2.39 6.06
CA ILE A 73 4.35 -3.57 6.79
C ILE A 73 3.23 -4.20 5.98
N GLY A 74 3.53 -5.34 5.34
CA GLY A 74 2.64 -6.01 4.39
C GLY A 74 3.02 -5.74 2.93
N PRO A 75 3.97 -6.51 2.35
CA PRO A 75 4.54 -6.29 1.01
C PRO A 75 3.63 -6.75 -0.13
N GLY A 76 2.33 -6.61 0.04
CA GLY A 76 1.31 -6.92 -0.98
C GLY A 76 1.16 -5.82 -2.04
N VAL A 77 0.12 -5.95 -2.87
CA VAL A 77 -0.18 -4.96 -3.92
C VAL A 77 -0.39 -3.57 -3.33
N MET A 78 -1.08 -3.47 -2.18
CA MET A 78 -1.30 -2.20 -1.50
C MET A 78 0.02 -1.56 -1.03
N GLY A 79 0.91 -2.33 -0.40
CA GLY A 79 2.22 -1.83 0.04
C GLY A 79 3.05 -1.28 -1.11
N ARG A 80 3.02 -1.94 -2.28
CA ARG A 80 3.71 -1.49 -3.49
C ARG A 80 3.15 -0.19 -4.02
N THR A 81 1.83 -0.06 -4.13
CA THR A 81 1.20 1.19 -4.61
C THR A 81 1.35 2.35 -3.65
N CYS A 82 1.35 2.09 -2.33
CA CYS A 82 1.70 3.10 -1.32
C CYS A 82 3.16 3.56 -1.47
N LEU A 83 4.10 2.62 -1.64
CA LEU A 83 5.50 2.96 -1.85
C LEU A 83 5.68 3.88 -3.06
N LEU A 84 5.12 3.53 -4.22
CA LEU A 84 5.17 4.39 -5.40
C LEU A 84 4.63 5.80 -5.13
N ALA A 85 3.52 5.90 -4.38
CA ALA A 85 2.94 7.17 -4.03
C ALA A 85 3.85 8.00 -3.10
N PHE A 86 4.48 7.36 -2.10
CA PHE A 86 5.46 8.05 -1.25
C PHE A 86 6.67 8.54 -2.06
N LEU A 87 7.22 7.70 -2.93
CA LEU A 87 8.37 8.06 -3.76
C LEU A 87 8.06 9.23 -4.71
N SER A 88 6.81 9.39 -5.13
CA SER A 88 6.40 10.50 -6.01
C SER A 88 6.32 11.85 -5.29
N VAL A 89 6.18 11.87 -3.95
CA VAL A 89 5.98 13.10 -3.15
C VAL A 89 7.12 13.36 -2.15
N CYS A 90 7.92 12.35 -1.83
CA CYS A 90 9.06 12.41 -0.93
C CYS A 90 10.33 11.97 -1.68
N PRO A 91 10.95 12.85 -2.48
CA PRO A 91 12.04 12.46 -3.40
C PRO A 91 13.35 12.08 -2.70
N LYS A 92 13.49 12.37 -1.42
CA LYS A 92 14.69 11.99 -0.63
C LYS A 92 14.65 10.57 -0.10
N ILE A 93 13.54 9.85 -0.25
CA ILE A 93 13.46 8.44 0.19
C ILE A 93 14.38 7.59 -0.69
N THR A 94 15.39 7.00 -0.05
CA THR A 94 16.39 6.10 -0.66
C THR A 94 16.42 4.74 0.01
N THR A 95 15.81 4.60 1.20
CA THR A 95 15.78 3.36 1.97
C THR A 95 14.34 2.89 2.16
N VAL A 96 14.07 1.63 1.86
CA VAL A 96 12.82 0.97 2.18
C VAL A 96 13.06 -0.21 3.10
N LYS A 97 12.40 -0.20 4.25
CA LYS A 97 12.29 -1.33 5.16
C LYS A 97 11.01 -2.09 4.87
N VAL A 98 11.06 -3.40 4.90
CA VAL A 98 9.89 -4.23 4.62
C VAL A 98 9.71 -5.34 5.65
N LYS A 99 8.49 -5.47 6.17
CA LYS A 99 8.10 -6.58 7.05
C LYS A 99 6.90 -7.31 6.45
N GLY A 100 7.04 -8.62 6.33
CA GLY A 100 5.99 -9.50 5.84
C GLY A 100 6.07 -10.87 6.49
N ARG A 101 4.99 -11.67 6.39
CA ARG A 101 4.94 -13.03 6.97
C ARG A 101 5.47 -14.12 6.05
N GLY A 102 5.44 -13.91 4.75
CA GLY A 102 5.76 -14.94 3.76
C GLY A 102 6.96 -14.57 2.90
N GLN A 103 7.95 -15.45 2.80
CA GLN A 103 9.17 -15.25 2.00
C GLN A 103 8.85 -14.95 0.52
N ARG A 104 7.86 -15.63 -0.06
CA ARG A 104 7.44 -15.38 -1.45
C ARG A 104 6.98 -13.93 -1.67
N SER A 105 6.26 -13.35 -0.71
CA SER A 105 5.78 -11.97 -0.84
C SER A 105 6.88 -10.94 -0.61
N LEU A 106 7.83 -11.25 0.27
CA LEU A 106 9.02 -10.43 0.51
C LEU A 106 9.89 -10.41 -0.75
N HIS A 107 10.26 -11.57 -1.28
CA HIS A 107 11.05 -11.66 -2.51
C HIS A 107 10.37 -10.93 -3.69
N ALA A 108 9.06 -11.14 -3.88
CA ALA A 108 8.32 -10.45 -4.93
C ALA A 108 8.23 -8.92 -4.71
N PHE A 109 8.37 -8.44 -3.48
CA PHE A 109 8.46 -7.01 -3.17
C PHE A 109 9.86 -6.46 -3.49
N GLU A 110 10.92 -7.19 -3.15
CA GLU A 110 12.29 -6.81 -3.49
C GLU A 110 12.49 -6.69 -5.01
N GLU A 111 12.00 -7.68 -5.78
CA GLU A 111 12.04 -7.64 -7.25
C GLU A 111 11.23 -6.46 -7.82
N PHE A 112 10.07 -6.17 -7.22
CA PHE A 112 9.28 -5.00 -7.58
C PHE A 112 10.05 -3.69 -7.33
N VAL A 113 10.66 -3.53 -6.15
CA VAL A 113 11.44 -2.33 -5.82
C VAL A 113 12.62 -2.16 -6.78
N LYS A 114 13.35 -3.23 -7.05
CA LYS A 114 14.48 -3.22 -7.98
C LYS A 114 14.09 -2.78 -9.38
N LYS A 115 12.89 -3.20 -9.83
CA LYS A 115 12.42 -2.91 -11.19
C LYS A 115 11.76 -1.54 -11.32
N GLU A 116 10.92 -1.16 -10.36
CA GLU A 116 10.00 -0.03 -10.48
C GLU A 116 10.41 1.19 -9.65
N CYS A 117 11.40 1.05 -8.74
CA CYS A 117 11.79 2.10 -7.81
C CYS A 117 13.30 2.41 -7.90
N PRO A 118 13.79 2.96 -9.03
CA PRO A 118 15.23 3.13 -9.28
C PRO A 118 15.92 4.08 -8.28
N GLN A 119 15.17 4.94 -7.59
CA GLN A 119 15.71 5.85 -6.57
C GLN A 119 16.02 5.13 -5.24
N ILE A 120 15.49 3.93 -5.01
CA ILE A 120 15.78 3.17 -3.80
C ILE A 120 17.17 2.54 -3.92
N GLN A 121 18.03 2.91 -2.97
CA GLN A 121 19.40 2.41 -2.88
C GLN A 121 19.49 1.18 -1.97
N GLN A 122 18.60 1.10 -0.97
CA GLN A 122 18.63 0.04 0.03
C GLN A 122 17.24 -0.53 0.31
N VAL A 123 17.13 -1.86 0.26
CA VAL A 123 15.97 -2.62 0.70
C VAL A 123 16.38 -3.46 1.91
N ILE A 124 15.69 -3.29 3.04
CA ILE A 124 15.98 -4.00 4.29
C ILE A 124 14.76 -4.87 4.62
N VAL A 125 14.94 -6.17 4.54
CA VAL A 125 13.94 -7.14 5.03
C VAL A 125 14.12 -7.31 6.52
N CYS A 126 13.10 -6.91 7.30
CA CYS A 126 13.16 -6.89 8.75
C CYS A 126 12.60 -8.17 9.37
N ASP A 127 13.29 -8.71 10.37
CA ASP A 127 12.88 -9.92 11.07
C ASP A 127 11.88 -9.62 12.21
N SER A 128 11.92 -8.42 12.79
CA SER A 128 11.00 -7.99 13.83
C SER A 128 10.20 -6.74 13.43
N MET A 129 9.13 -6.46 14.17
CA MET A 129 8.36 -5.23 14.00
C MET A 129 9.13 -4.02 14.52
N GLU A 130 9.87 -4.18 15.61
CA GLU A 130 10.74 -3.14 16.16
C GLU A 130 11.77 -2.69 15.13
N GLU A 131 12.51 -3.63 14.54
CA GLU A 131 13.49 -3.34 13.49
C GLU A 131 12.87 -2.60 12.30
N ALA A 132 11.67 -3.01 11.90
CA ALA A 132 10.97 -2.38 10.77
C ALA A 132 10.59 -0.92 11.08
N VAL A 133 10.12 -0.64 12.30
CA VAL A 133 9.58 0.67 12.68
C VAL A 133 10.66 1.65 13.11
N LYS A 134 11.72 1.15 13.77
CA LYS A 134 12.78 1.99 14.33
C LYS A 134 13.46 2.82 13.24
N ASP A 135 13.72 4.09 13.54
CA ASP A 135 14.39 5.04 12.65
C ASP A 135 13.72 5.29 11.29
N SER A 136 12.43 4.95 11.16
CA SER A 136 11.66 5.18 9.94
C SER A 136 10.93 6.51 9.98
N ASP A 137 10.99 7.25 8.87
CA ASP A 137 10.32 8.55 8.73
C ASP A 137 8.84 8.39 8.36
N ILE A 138 8.54 7.34 7.57
CA ILE A 138 7.19 6.99 7.17
C ILE A 138 6.97 5.50 7.45
N ILE A 139 5.88 5.17 8.15
CA ILE A 139 5.50 3.80 8.47
C ILE A 139 4.13 3.54 7.85
N CYS A 140 4.05 2.61 6.91
CA CYS A 140 2.82 2.27 6.21
C CYS A 140 2.40 0.83 6.51
N VAL A 141 1.25 0.66 7.17
CA VAL A 141 0.70 -0.66 7.51
C VAL A 141 -0.36 -1.05 6.50
N THR A 142 -0.03 -2.02 5.66
CA THR A 142 -0.90 -2.55 4.60
C THR A 142 -1.14 -4.05 4.75
N SER A 143 -0.79 -4.61 5.90
CA SER A 143 -1.05 -6.01 6.20
C SER A 143 -2.56 -6.27 6.27
N THR A 144 -2.97 -7.45 5.80
CA THR A 144 -4.35 -7.90 5.97
C THR A 144 -4.57 -8.19 7.45
N ALA A 145 -5.57 -7.54 8.06
CA ALA A 145 -6.01 -7.89 9.39
C ALA A 145 -6.49 -9.35 9.41
N PRO A 146 -6.05 -10.17 10.36
CA PRO A 146 -6.59 -11.51 10.52
C PRO A 146 -8.05 -11.41 11.01
N VAL A 147 -8.83 -12.43 10.70
CA VAL A 147 -10.24 -12.54 11.14
C VAL A 147 -10.38 -12.69 12.66
N LYS A 148 -9.26 -13.03 13.36
CA LYS A 148 -9.20 -13.19 14.82
C LYS A 148 -8.21 -12.17 15.37
N GLU A 149 -8.61 -11.49 16.43
CA GLU A 149 -7.97 -10.33 17.08
C GLU A 149 -6.49 -10.49 17.50
N ILE A 150 -5.91 -11.69 17.41
CA ILE A 150 -4.65 -12.02 18.07
C ILE A 150 -3.40 -11.56 17.31
N ASP A 151 -3.53 -11.12 16.03
CA ASP A 151 -2.36 -10.86 15.18
C ASP A 151 -2.36 -9.49 14.50
N PHE A 152 -2.89 -8.45 15.14
CA PHE A 152 -2.69 -7.10 14.62
C PHE A 152 -1.20 -6.73 14.72
N PRO A 153 -0.63 -6.06 13.70
CA PRO A 153 0.72 -5.55 13.81
C PRO A 153 0.78 -4.54 14.96
N TYR A 154 1.39 -4.96 16.07
CA TYR A 154 1.61 -4.10 17.21
C TYR A 154 2.84 -3.22 16.95
N ILE A 155 2.68 -1.93 17.16
CA ILE A 155 3.75 -0.94 17.10
C ILE A 155 3.82 -0.26 18.47
N ALA A 156 4.92 -0.46 19.19
CA ALA A 156 5.15 0.21 20.46
C ALA A 156 5.56 1.67 20.22
N GLU A 157 5.13 2.56 21.11
CA GLU A 157 5.38 3.99 20.97
C GLU A 157 6.88 4.33 21.01
N ASP A 158 7.63 3.65 21.84
CA ASP A 158 9.07 3.82 22.03
C ASP A 158 9.91 3.37 20.81
N TRP A 159 9.33 2.62 19.88
CA TRP A 159 9.99 2.27 18.62
C TRP A 159 9.85 3.36 17.55
N VAL A 160 8.85 4.23 17.70
CA VAL A 160 8.50 5.22 16.68
C VAL A 160 9.39 6.45 16.81
N LYS A 161 10.10 6.78 15.72
CA LYS A 161 10.89 8.01 15.63
C LYS A 161 9.98 9.23 15.81
N LYS A 162 10.41 10.17 16.66
CA LYS A 162 9.68 11.43 16.83
C LYS A 162 9.51 12.16 15.49
N GLY A 163 8.27 12.49 15.16
CA GLY A 163 7.91 13.14 13.90
C GLY A 163 7.70 12.17 12.73
N ALA A 164 7.77 10.86 12.95
CA ALA A 164 7.43 9.88 11.93
C ALA A 164 5.93 9.95 11.55
N LEU A 165 5.63 9.76 10.27
CA LEU A 165 4.26 9.65 9.77
C LEU A 165 3.82 8.20 9.76
N ILE A 166 2.70 7.89 10.43
CA ILE A 166 2.08 6.55 10.39
C ILE A 166 0.86 6.60 9.46
N CYS A 167 0.83 5.70 8.48
CA CYS A 167 -0.26 5.54 7.51
C CYS A 167 -0.92 4.17 7.64
N LEU A 168 -2.24 4.14 7.80
CA LEU A 168 -3.05 2.93 7.96
C LEU A 168 -4.10 2.80 6.84
N PRO A 169 -3.72 2.64 5.56
CA PRO A 169 -4.65 2.66 4.43
C PRO A 169 -5.57 1.44 4.37
N SER A 170 -5.29 0.40 5.11
CA SER A 170 -6.05 -0.86 5.16
C SER A 170 -6.77 -1.09 6.49
N ALA A 171 -6.78 -0.11 7.39
CA ALA A 171 -7.56 -0.16 8.61
C ALA A 171 -9.05 -0.02 8.26
N ALA A 172 -9.73 -1.11 8.03
CA ALA A 172 -11.18 -1.25 7.94
C ALA A 172 -11.58 -2.67 8.34
#